data_16afd6ec8a6f5ce66970286d6f4e3adb
#
_entry.id   16afd6ec8a6f5ce66970286d6f4e3adb
#
_cell.length_a   1.000
_cell.length_b   1.000
_cell.length_c   1.000
_cell.angle_alpha   90.00
_cell.angle_beta   90.00
_cell.angle_gamma   90.00
#
_symmetry.space_group_name_H-M   'P 1'
#
loop_
_entity.id
_entity.type
_entity.pdbx_description
1 polymer ?
#
loop_
_entity_poly.entity_id
_entity_poly.type
_entity_poly.pdbx_seq_one_letter_code
_entity_poly.pdbx_strand_id
1 'polypeptide(L)'
;MKFILVLHLCSMITGDCFESVHVGLSFNDHRACAIAGYDISGASLKALNPERVNNEELAVKFECKKIPNKPIIPLPKPGQPT
;
A
#
# COMPACT_ATOMS: atom_id res chain seq x y z
N MET A 1 -7.95 3.25 -16.51
CA MET A 1 -7.16 3.56 -15.31
C MET A 1 -6.61 2.30 -14.70
N LYS A 2 -5.42 2.37 -14.18
CA LYS A 2 -4.85 1.26 -13.46
C LYS A 2 -4.72 1.61 -11.98
N PHE A 3 -4.68 0.59 -11.16
CA PHE A 3 -4.51 0.74 -9.73
C PHE A 3 -3.22 0.07 -9.32
N ILE A 4 -2.48 0.71 -8.43
CA ILE A 4 -1.32 0.10 -7.79
C ILE A 4 -1.63 -0.16 -6.33
N LEU A 5 -1.04 -1.21 -5.80
CA LEU A 5 -1.25 -1.62 -4.42
C LEU A 5 -0.07 -1.17 -3.57
N VAL A 6 -0.37 -0.49 -2.49
CA VAL A 6 0.63 -0.05 -1.51
C VAL A 6 0.24 -0.62 -0.16
N LEU A 7 1.17 -1.30 0.49
CA LEU A 7 0.97 -1.85 1.82
C LEU A 7 1.64 -0.97 2.86
N HIS A 8 1.01 -0.85 4.02
CA HIS A 8 1.56 -0.10 5.15
C HIS A 8 1.57 -0.98 6.38
N LEU A 9 2.71 -1.05 7.05
CA LEU A 9 2.84 -1.75 8.31
C LEU A 9 2.66 -0.75 9.45
N CYS A 10 1.69 -0.99 10.30
CA CYS A 10 1.32 -0.06 11.35
C CYS A 10 1.23 -0.76 12.71
N SER A 11 1.45 0.00 13.78
CA SER A 11 1.19 -0.46 15.14
C SER A 11 -0.18 0.01 15.57
N MET A 12 -1.00 -0.91 16.06
CA MET A 12 -2.33 -0.55 16.57
C MET A 12 -2.25 0.06 17.95
N ILE A 13 -1.12 -0.09 18.63
CA ILE A 13 -0.93 0.51 19.96
C ILE A 13 -0.76 2.02 19.85
N THR A 14 0.13 2.46 18.95
CA THR A 14 0.41 3.88 18.77
C THR A 14 -0.42 4.51 17.66
N GLY A 15 -0.94 3.69 16.75
CA GLY A 15 -1.61 4.16 15.55
C GLY A 15 -0.68 4.61 14.45
N ASP A 16 0.62 4.52 14.66
CA ASP A 16 1.61 4.96 13.67
C ASP A 16 1.92 3.89 12.66
N CYS A 17 2.09 4.30 11.42
CA CYS A 17 2.57 3.44 10.35
C CYS A 17 4.03 3.76 10.07
N PHE A 18 4.88 2.76 10.05
CA PHE A 18 6.31 2.97 9.95
C PHE A 18 6.96 2.36 8.72
N GLU A 19 6.24 1.59 7.93
CA GLU A 19 6.75 1.06 6.68
C GLU A 19 5.70 1.10 5.60
N SER A 20 6.12 1.43 4.38
CA SER A 20 5.27 1.40 3.21
C SER A 20 5.98 0.62 2.12
N VAL A 21 5.28 -0.33 1.51
CA VAL A 21 5.83 -1.18 0.45
C VAL A 21 4.95 -1.08 -0.77
N HIS A 22 5.55 -0.76 -1.90
CA HIS A 22 4.86 -0.79 -3.18
C HIS A 22 4.93 -2.19 -3.74
N VAL A 23 3.77 -2.82 -3.87
CA VAL A 23 3.69 -4.12 -4.53
C VAL A 23 3.85 -3.90 -6.01
N GLY A 24 4.74 -4.62 -6.66
CA GLY A 24 5.05 -4.41 -8.07
C GLY A 24 3.97 -4.89 -9.04
N LEU A 25 2.71 -4.88 -8.62
CA LEU A 25 1.58 -5.32 -9.42
C LEU A 25 0.64 -4.16 -9.70
N SER A 26 0.06 -4.19 -10.90
CA SER A 26 -0.99 -3.25 -11.24
C SER A 26 -2.26 -4.00 -11.59
N PHE A 27 -3.40 -3.34 -11.38
CA PHE A 27 -4.71 -3.95 -11.56
C PHE A 27 -5.57 -3.04 -12.43
N ASN A 28 -6.44 -3.66 -13.21
CA ASN A 28 -7.29 -2.91 -14.14
C ASN A 28 -8.52 -2.31 -13.46
N ASP A 29 -8.91 -2.85 -12.32
CA ASP A 29 -10.04 -2.31 -11.58
C ASP A 29 -9.77 -2.29 -10.09
N HIS A 30 -10.57 -1.51 -9.38
CA HIS A 30 -10.44 -1.36 -7.93
C HIS A 30 -10.70 -2.66 -7.18
N ARG A 31 -11.69 -3.41 -7.63
CA ARG A 31 -12.06 -4.67 -6.96
C ARG A 31 -10.90 -5.66 -6.97
N ALA A 32 -10.24 -5.82 -8.12
CA ALA A 32 -9.10 -6.72 -8.22
C ALA A 32 -7.97 -6.28 -7.30
N CYS A 33 -7.70 -4.97 -7.23
CA CYS A 33 -6.69 -4.41 -6.33
C CYS A 33 -7.07 -4.65 -4.86
N ALA A 34 -8.33 -4.44 -4.50
CA ALA A 34 -8.79 -4.62 -3.13
C ALA A 34 -8.69 -6.08 -2.68
N ILE A 35 -9.08 -7.01 -3.53
CA ILE A 35 -8.97 -8.44 -3.22
C ILE A 35 -7.51 -8.83 -2.99
N ALA A 36 -6.63 -8.41 -3.90
CA ALA A 36 -5.22 -8.66 -3.75
C ALA A 36 -4.68 -8.01 -2.48
N GLY A 37 -5.16 -6.82 -2.14
CA GLY A 37 -4.75 -6.12 -0.93
C GLY A 37 -5.04 -6.92 0.33
N TYR A 38 -6.23 -7.48 0.45
CA TYR A 38 -6.57 -8.32 1.59
C TYR A 38 -5.74 -9.61 1.62
N ASP A 39 -5.59 -10.26 0.47
CA ASP A 39 -4.84 -11.51 0.39
C ASP A 39 -3.36 -11.30 0.75
N ILE A 40 -2.74 -10.30 0.18
CA ILE A 40 -1.33 -10.01 0.42
C ILE A 40 -1.11 -9.51 1.84
N SER A 41 -2.04 -8.69 2.36
CA SER A 41 -1.95 -8.21 3.73
C SER A 41 -2.00 -9.35 4.74
N GLY A 42 -2.92 -10.29 4.54
CA GLY A 42 -3.03 -11.46 5.41
C GLY A 42 -1.78 -12.33 5.33
N ALA A 43 -1.28 -12.58 4.12
CA ALA A 43 -0.08 -13.38 3.93
C ALA A 43 1.14 -12.69 4.54
N SER A 44 1.24 -11.39 4.40
CA SER A 44 2.34 -10.62 4.98
C SER A 44 2.34 -10.70 6.50
N LEU A 45 1.15 -10.58 7.10
CA LEU A 45 1.03 -10.66 8.54
C LEU A 45 1.44 -12.04 9.06
N LYS A 46 1.08 -13.08 8.33
CA LYS A 46 1.46 -14.46 8.70
C LYS A 46 2.97 -14.69 8.59
N ALA A 47 3.64 -13.97 7.70
CA ALA A 47 5.07 -14.11 7.48
C ALA A 47 5.89 -13.37 8.54
N LEU A 48 5.29 -12.45 9.27
CA LEU A 48 5.99 -11.70 10.31
C LEU A 48 6.17 -12.56 11.57
N ASN A 49 7.16 -12.19 12.38
CA ASN A 49 7.40 -12.86 13.64
C ASN A 49 6.16 -12.75 14.55
N PRO A 50 5.58 -13.89 15.00
CA PRO A 50 4.36 -13.83 15.81
C PRO A 50 4.52 -13.06 17.11
N GLU A 51 5.67 -13.14 17.75
CA GLU A 51 5.90 -12.40 18.99
C GLU A 51 5.87 -10.90 18.75
N ARG A 52 6.48 -10.46 17.66
CA ARG A 52 6.50 -9.05 17.31
C ARG A 52 5.09 -8.57 16.96
N VAL A 53 4.35 -9.35 16.21
CA VAL A 53 2.96 -9.00 15.84
C VAL A 53 2.12 -8.83 17.10
N ASN A 54 2.26 -9.74 18.06
CA ASN A 54 1.48 -9.69 19.29
C ASN A 54 1.92 -8.56 20.22
N ASN A 55 3.23 -8.36 20.35
CA ASN A 55 3.74 -7.34 21.28
C ASN A 55 3.48 -5.92 20.81
N GLU A 56 3.62 -5.68 19.53
CA GLU A 56 3.41 -4.35 18.95
C GLU A 56 2.02 -4.18 18.35
N GLU A 57 1.20 -5.24 18.40
CA GLU A 57 -0.12 -5.28 17.80
C GLU A 57 -0.08 -4.75 16.36
N LEU A 58 0.77 -5.39 15.56
CA LEU A 58 0.98 -4.98 14.18
C LEU A 58 -0.23 -5.26 13.31
N ALA A 59 -0.50 -4.35 12.40
CA ALA A 59 -1.54 -4.52 11.39
C ALA A 59 -0.97 -4.09 10.05
N VAL A 60 -1.44 -4.75 9.00
CA VAL A 60 -1.08 -4.37 7.63
C VAL A 60 -2.30 -3.69 7.03
N LYS A 61 -2.11 -2.48 6.57
CA LYS A 61 -3.12 -1.73 5.83
C LYS A 61 -2.69 -1.62 4.39
N PHE A 62 -3.65 -1.40 3.51
CA PHE A 62 -3.32 -1.22 2.11
C PHE A 62 -4.15 -0.10 1.51
N GLU A 63 -3.65 0.43 0.42
CA GLU A 63 -4.42 1.35 -0.39
C GLU A 63 -4.22 1.03 -1.86
N CYS A 64 -5.27 1.30 -2.64
CA CYS A 64 -5.25 1.13 -4.08
C CYS A 64 -5.21 2.50 -4.70
N LYS A 65 -4.05 2.89 -5.20
CA LYS A 65 -3.86 4.20 -5.82
C LYS A 65 -4.16 4.14 -7.30
N LYS A 66 -4.91 5.10 -7.77
CA LYS A 66 -5.21 5.21 -9.20
C LYS A 66 -4.03 5.77 -9.96
N ILE A 67 -3.74 5.15 -11.10
CA ILE A 67 -2.75 5.67 -12.02
C ILE A 67 -3.45 5.93 -13.34
N PRO A 68 -3.31 7.14 -13.92
CA PRO A 68 -3.89 7.39 -15.24
C PRO A 68 -3.23 6.50 -16.29
N ASN A 69 -4.05 6.04 -17.24
CA ASN A 69 -3.54 5.22 -18.36
C ASN A 69 -2.77 6.05 -19.37
N LYS A 70 -3.01 7.36 -19.39
CA LYS A 70 -2.35 8.23 -20.35
C LYS A 70 -0.95 8.56 -19.88
N PRO A 71 0.02 8.69 -20.81
CA PRO A 71 1.31 9.22 -20.43
C PRO A 71 1.10 10.58 -19.81
N ILE A 72 1.61 10.77 -18.63
CA ILE A 72 1.53 12.03 -17.95
C ILE A 72 2.67 12.89 -18.45
N ILE A 73 2.31 13.98 -19.11
CA ILE A 73 3.28 15.03 -19.34
C ILE A 73 3.49 15.69 -18.00
N PRO A 74 4.72 15.65 -17.44
CA PRO A 74 4.94 16.25 -16.13
C PRO A 74 4.65 17.73 -16.22
N LEU A 75 3.62 18.15 -15.51
CA LEU A 75 3.36 19.58 -15.37
C LEU A 75 4.24 20.12 -14.27
N PRO A 76 4.77 21.35 -14.46
CA PRO A 76 5.52 21.97 -13.37
C PRO A 76 4.60 22.12 -12.17
N LYS A 77 5.06 21.59 -11.07
CA LYS A 77 4.31 21.75 -9.84
C LYS A 77 4.59 23.12 -9.25
N PRO A 78 3.63 23.70 -8.55
CA PRO A 78 3.88 24.95 -7.84
C PRO A 78 5.08 24.78 -6.91
N GLY A 79 5.99 25.70 -6.96
CA GLY A 79 7.19 25.66 -6.13
C GLY A 79 8.32 24.80 -6.67
N GLN A 80 8.12 24.15 -7.82
CA GLN A 80 9.19 23.40 -8.48
C GLN A 80 9.67 24.16 -9.70
N PRO A 81 10.98 24.21 -9.91
CA PRO A 81 11.50 24.72 -11.17
C PRO A 81 11.03 23.83 -12.30
N THR A 82 10.60 24.42 -13.33
CA THR A 82 10.19 23.70 -14.54
C THR A 82 11.43 23.30 -15.34
#